data_7257743139711c7268a8130585914aa3
#
_entry.id   7257743139711c7268a8130585914aa3
#
_cell.length_a   1.000
_cell.length_b   1.000
_cell.length_c   1.000
_cell.angle_alpha   90.00
_cell.angle_beta   90.00
_cell.angle_gamma   90.00
#
_symmetry.space_group_name_H-M   'P 1'
#
loop_
_entity.id
_entity.type
_entity.pdbx_description
1 polymer ?
#
loop_
_entity_poly.entity_id
_entity_poly.type
_entity_poly.pdbx_seq_one_letter_code
_entity_poly.pdbx_strand_id
1 'polypeptide(L)'
;LFNSAKILRMKIPFSQEEVNEAQKAVIRENKLESGYIRPLTWVGDKKLGVSPKGNTIHLMVAAWAWGAYLGEEGMKRGIRVKTSSYTRHHVNITMTQAKAVSNYTNSILANMEATDEGYDEALLLDSSGFVSEGAGENIFVVKNGVIYTPDLSAGALNGITRNTIFHIAKDLGLEIVQKRITR
;
A
#
# COMPACT_ATOMS: atom_id res chain seq x y z
N LEU A 1 5.68 8.40 -2.41
CA LEU A 1 5.00 9.67 -2.17
C LEU A 1 4.87 10.51 -3.45
N PHE A 2 5.97 10.94 -4.08
CA PHE A 2 5.97 11.83 -5.25
C PHE A 2 5.22 11.25 -6.46
N ASN A 3 5.36 9.95 -6.74
CA ASN A 3 4.59 9.30 -7.82
C ASN A 3 3.08 9.34 -7.54
N SER A 4 2.65 9.06 -6.31
CA SER A 4 1.25 9.17 -5.92
C SER A 4 0.72 10.59 -6.04
N ALA A 5 1.50 11.57 -5.58
CA ALA A 5 1.15 12.99 -5.71
C ALA A 5 1.03 13.41 -7.19
N LYS A 6 1.96 12.96 -8.04
CA LYS A 6 1.91 13.22 -9.51
C LYS A 6 0.64 12.65 -10.15
N ILE A 7 0.28 11.41 -9.82
CA ILE A 7 -0.95 10.76 -10.32
C ILE A 7 -2.19 11.58 -9.90
N LEU A 8 -2.21 12.07 -8.66
CA LEU A 8 -3.28 12.89 -8.11
C LEU A 8 -3.18 14.38 -8.46
N ARG A 9 -2.25 14.74 -9.33
CA ARG A 9 -2.00 16.13 -9.81
C ARG A 9 -1.67 17.11 -8.67
N MET A 10 -1.06 16.61 -7.60
CA MET A 10 -0.58 17.39 -6.48
C MET A 10 0.91 17.72 -6.68
N LYS A 11 1.28 18.99 -6.58
CA LYS A 11 2.67 19.42 -6.64
C LYS A 11 3.18 19.63 -5.21
N ILE A 12 3.99 18.69 -4.72
CA ILE A 12 4.65 18.83 -3.42
C ILE A 12 5.63 20.01 -3.50
N PRO A 13 5.58 20.98 -2.53
CA PRO A 13 6.41 22.18 -2.56
C PRO A 13 7.84 21.99 -2.04
N PHE A 14 8.27 20.73 -1.86
CA PHE A 14 9.59 20.34 -1.38
C PHE A 14 10.24 19.37 -2.37
N SER A 15 11.56 19.37 -2.42
CA SER A 15 12.33 18.41 -3.21
C SER A 15 12.29 17.01 -2.58
N GLN A 16 12.68 16.00 -3.33
CA GLN A 16 12.78 14.65 -2.81
C GLN A 16 13.87 14.53 -1.74
N GLU A 17 14.96 15.28 -1.91
CA GLU A 17 16.07 15.36 -0.98
C GLU A 17 15.64 15.96 0.37
N GLU A 18 14.91 17.07 0.35
CA GLU A 18 14.36 17.70 1.57
C GLU A 18 13.42 16.75 2.32
N VAL A 19 12.55 16.05 1.61
CA VAL A 19 11.63 15.08 2.22
C VAL A 19 12.38 13.88 2.79
N ASN A 20 13.43 13.40 2.12
CA ASN A 20 14.26 12.31 2.62
C ASN A 20 15.02 12.72 3.88
N GLU A 21 15.59 13.94 3.93
CA GLU A 21 16.25 14.43 5.15
C GLU A 21 15.25 14.64 6.30
N ALA A 22 14.06 15.13 6.02
CA ALA A 22 12.99 15.24 7.04
C ALA A 22 12.62 13.85 7.62
N GLN A 23 12.58 12.80 6.80
CA GLN A 23 12.33 11.42 7.26
C GLN A 23 13.45 10.91 8.17
N LYS A 24 14.69 11.20 7.86
CA LYS A 24 15.83 10.85 8.73
C LYS A 24 15.83 11.68 10.03
N ALA A 25 15.52 12.96 9.92
CA ALA A 25 15.45 13.86 11.07
C ALA A 25 14.38 13.42 12.07
N VAL A 26 13.18 13.04 11.62
CA VAL A 26 12.11 12.64 12.53
C VAL A 26 12.46 11.37 13.32
N ILE A 27 13.23 10.43 12.76
CA ILE A 27 13.75 9.27 13.48
C ILE A 27 14.74 9.70 14.56
N ARG A 28 15.70 10.55 14.19
CA ARG A 28 16.73 11.06 15.14
C ARG A 28 16.11 11.84 16.31
N GLU A 29 15.24 12.80 16.00
CA GLU A 29 14.61 13.65 17.01
C GLU A 29 13.70 12.87 17.98
N ASN A 30 13.04 11.81 17.48
CA ASN A 30 12.25 10.92 18.34
C ASN A 30 13.09 9.81 18.99
N LYS A 31 14.40 9.77 18.78
CA LYS A 31 15.34 8.79 19.35
C LYS A 31 14.91 7.34 19.11
N LEU A 32 14.40 7.07 17.90
CA LEU A 32 13.92 5.73 17.54
C LEU A 32 15.09 4.90 17.00
N GLU A 33 15.33 3.73 17.56
CA GLU A 33 16.26 2.74 17.01
C GLU A 33 15.67 2.06 15.78
N SER A 34 14.35 1.80 15.81
CA SER A 34 13.57 1.32 14.68
C SER A 34 12.17 1.90 14.72
N GLY A 35 11.49 1.98 13.59
CA GLY A 35 10.15 2.53 13.57
C GLY A 35 9.52 2.59 12.18
N TYR A 36 8.27 2.98 12.18
CA TYR A 36 7.51 3.26 10.98
C TYR A 36 7.57 4.75 10.67
N ILE A 37 7.83 5.08 9.41
CA ILE A 37 7.82 6.46 8.89
C ILE A 37 6.61 6.65 8.00
N ARG A 38 5.84 7.70 8.25
CA ARG A 38 4.68 8.07 7.45
C ARG A 38 4.80 9.48 6.90
N PRO A 39 5.35 9.67 5.71
CA PRO A 39 5.18 10.93 4.99
C PRO A 39 3.76 10.99 4.43
N LEU A 40 3.10 12.13 4.61
CA LEU A 40 1.75 12.41 4.12
C LEU A 40 1.72 13.78 3.48
N THR A 41 1.10 13.86 2.29
CA THR A 41 0.79 15.13 1.63
C THR A 41 -0.71 15.24 1.38
N TRP A 42 -1.25 16.44 1.56
CA TRP A 42 -2.68 16.70 1.36
C TRP A 42 -2.94 18.11 0.84
N VAL A 43 -4.15 18.28 0.32
CA VAL A 43 -4.65 19.57 -0.14
C VAL A 43 -5.19 20.35 1.06
N GLY A 44 -4.75 21.58 1.24
CA GLY A 44 -5.24 22.48 2.29
C GLY A 44 -6.62 23.06 1.99
N ASP A 45 -7.08 23.95 2.85
CA ASP A 45 -8.46 24.38 3.04
C ASP A 45 -8.80 25.81 2.57
N LYS A 46 -7.91 26.44 1.78
CA LYS A 46 -8.15 27.84 1.32
C LYS A 46 -9.46 28.02 0.55
N LYS A 47 -9.88 26.98 -0.17
CA LYS A 47 -11.14 26.96 -0.92
C LYS A 47 -11.83 25.63 -0.69
N LEU A 48 -13.11 25.64 -0.41
CA LEU A 48 -13.98 24.49 -0.36
C LEU A 48 -14.52 24.17 -1.76
N GLY A 49 -14.71 22.89 -2.05
CA GLY A 49 -15.27 22.41 -3.31
C GLY A 49 -14.45 21.26 -3.90
N VAL A 50 -14.94 20.70 -5.00
CA VAL A 50 -14.33 19.53 -5.65
C VAL A 50 -12.98 19.88 -6.30
N SER A 51 -12.80 21.10 -6.79
CA SER A 51 -11.55 21.53 -7.41
C SER A 51 -10.52 21.97 -6.38
N PRO A 52 -9.35 21.30 -6.29
CA PRO A 52 -8.28 21.69 -5.37
C PRO A 52 -7.46 22.88 -5.87
N LYS A 53 -7.79 23.44 -7.04
CA LYS A 53 -7.01 24.49 -7.70
C LYS A 53 -6.91 25.75 -6.84
N GLY A 54 -5.68 26.15 -6.54
CA GLY A 54 -5.38 27.33 -5.71
C GLY A 54 -5.28 27.04 -4.21
N ASN A 55 -5.50 25.82 -3.78
CA ASN A 55 -5.22 25.40 -2.41
C ASN A 55 -3.72 25.13 -2.20
N THR A 56 -3.27 25.30 -0.97
CA THR A 56 -1.89 24.95 -0.57
C THR A 56 -1.76 23.44 -0.45
N ILE A 57 -0.64 22.89 -0.93
CA ILE A 57 -0.27 21.51 -0.66
C ILE A 57 0.59 21.48 0.59
N HIS A 58 0.17 20.70 1.56
CA HIS A 58 0.88 20.48 2.81
C HIS A 58 1.59 19.15 2.79
N LEU A 59 2.64 19.04 3.62
CA LEU A 59 3.39 17.80 3.84
C LEU A 59 3.69 17.69 5.33
N MET A 60 3.54 16.49 5.87
CA MET A 60 4.08 16.13 7.18
C MET A 60 4.87 14.83 7.08
N VAL A 61 5.77 14.63 8.02
CA VAL A 61 6.46 13.36 8.24
C VAL A 61 6.27 13.00 9.70
N ALA A 62 5.69 11.83 9.97
CA ALA A 62 5.55 11.26 11.30
C ALA A 62 6.37 9.98 11.42
N ALA A 63 6.86 9.67 12.62
CA ALA A 63 7.52 8.42 12.93
C ALA A 63 7.16 7.95 14.35
N TRP A 64 7.04 6.64 14.51
CA TRP A 64 6.80 6.00 15.81
C TRP A 64 7.32 4.57 15.82
N ALA A 65 7.55 4.04 17.02
CA ALA A 65 7.87 2.62 17.17
C ALA A 65 6.69 1.76 16.74
N TRP A 66 6.93 0.82 15.84
CA TRP A 66 5.91 -0.12 15.38
C TRP A 66 6.57 -1.47 15.08
N GLY A 67 6.00 -2.54 15.64
CA GLY A 67 6.44 -3.91 15.40
C GLY A 67 5.94 -4.48 14.07
N ALA A 68 5.99 -5.81 13.93
CA ALA A 68 5.44 -6.49 12.76
C ALA A 68 3.94 -6.24 12.64
N TYR A 69 3.47 -5.85 11.45
CA TYR A 69 2.08 -5.46 11.18
C TYR A 69 1.07 -6.55 11.59
N LEU A 70 1.37 -7.80 11.30
CA LEU A 70 0.55 -8.96 11.66
C LEU A 70 1.05 -9.68 12.93
N GLY A 71 1.92 -9.03 13.70
CA GLY A 71 2.51 -9.57 14.92
C GLY A 71 3.57 -10.65 14.66
N GLU A 72 4.38 -10.94 15.68
CA GLU A 72 5.45 -11.96 15.59
C GLU A 72 4.89 -13.37 15.42
N GLU A 73 3.73 -13.66 16.03
CA GLU A 73 3.06 -14.95 15.89
C GLU A 73 2.59 -15.19 14.45
N GLY A 74 2.02 -14.15 13.79
CA GLY A 74 1.63 -14.22 12.39
C GLY A 74 2.81 -14.52 11.48
N MET A 75 3.99 -13.94 11.77
CA MET A 75 5.22 -14.22 11.03
C MET A 75 5.69 -15.68 11.16
N LYS A 76 5.48 -16.33 12.32
CA LYS A 76 5.93 -17.69 12.59
C LYS A 76 4.97 -18.76 12.07
N ARG A 77 3.69 -18.62 12.37
CA ARG A 77 2.66 -19.64 12.08
C ARG A 77 1.86 -19.38 10.81
N GLY A 78 2.03 -18.22 10.20
CA GLY A 78 1.13 -17.74 9.16
C GLY A 78 -0.14 -17.11 9.74
N ILE A 79 -1.01 -16.65 8.85
CA ILE A 79 -2.25 -15.94 9.16
C ILE A 79 -3.45 -16.60 8.48
N ARG A 80 -4.65 -16.34 9.01
CA ARG A 80 -5.91 -16.75 8.41
C ARG A 80 -6.45 -15.63 7.57
N VAL A 81 -6.65 -15.88 6.29
CA VAL A 81 -7.12 -14.87 5.32
C VAL A 81 -8.51 -15.22 4.81
N LYS A 82 -9.42 -14.24 4.79
CA LYS A 82 -10.74 -14.35 4.21
C LYS A 82 -10.79 -13.63 2.86
N THR A 83 -11.39 -14.26 1.84
CA THR A 83 -11.78 -13.52 0.65
C THR A 83 -12.95 -12.62 0.99
N SER A 84 -12.77 -11.30 0.86
CA SER A 84 -13.78 -10.30 1.18
C SER A 84 -14.94 -10.32 0.20
N SER A 85 -16.12 -9.94 0.66
CA SER A 85 -17.27 -9.63 -0.19
C SER A 85 -17.09 -8.29 -0.94
N TYR A 86 -16.21 -7.41 -0.44
CA TYR A 86 -15.86 -6.17 -1.13
C TYR A 86 -14.90 -6.44 -2.27
N THR A 87 -15.25 -5.94 -3.46
CA THR A 87 -14.39 -5.99 -4.63
C THR A 87 -13.39 -4.84 -4.61
N ARG A 88 -12.13 -5.09 -4.99
CA ARG A 88 -11.15 -4.02 -5.20
C ARG A 88 -11.66 -3.06 -6.27
N HIS A 89 -11.61 -1.76 -6.01
CA HIS A 89 -12.13 -0.77 -6.95
C HIS A 89 -11.40 -0.86 -8.31
N HIS A 90 -12.17 -0.70 -9.36
CA HIS A 90 -11.68 -0.75 -10.73
C HIS A 90 -10.66 0.36 -10.99
N VAL A 91 -9.64 0.08 -11.79
CA VAL A 91 -8.53 0.98 -12.11
C VAL A 91 -8.96 2.33 -12.72
N ASN A 92 -10.18 2.39 -13.26
CA ASN A 92 -10.77 3.60 -13.85
C ASN A 92 -11.77 4.32 -12.93
N ILE A 93 -12.01 3.81 -11.72
CA ILE A 93 -12.87 4.46 -10.71
C ILE A 93 -12.02 5.35 -9.82
N THR A 94 -10.92 4.82 -9.32
CA THR A 94 -9.92 5.58 -8.56
C THR A 94 -8.52 5.24 -9.09
N MET A 95 -7.56 6.11 -8.80
CA MET A 95 -6.18 5.91 -9.24
C MET A 95 -5.49 4.89 -8.35
N THR A 96 -5.66 3.60 -8.64
CA THR A 96 -5.16 2.47 -7.83
C THR A 96 -3.65 2.48 -7.65
N GLN A 97 -2.90 3.07 -8.59
CA GLN A 97 -1.45 3.21 -8.50
C GLN A 97 -0.99 4.39 -7.61
N ALA A 98 -1.92 5.21 -7.12
CA ALA A 98 -1.63 6.21 -6.10
C ALA A 98 -1.89 5.62 -4.71
N LYS A 99 -0.90 5.71 -3.80
CA LYS A 99 -1.10 5.36 -2.38
C LYS A 99 -1.90 6.50 -1.70
N ALA A 100 -3.17 6.63 -2.09
CA ALA A 100 -4.08 7.66 -1.63
C ALA A 100 -4.89 7.18 -0.43
N VAL A 101 -5.07 8.04 0.58
CA VAL A 101 -5.87 7.72 1.78
C VAL A 101 -7.31 7.36 1.41
N SER A 102 -7.89 8.02 0.41
CA SER A 102 -9.24 7.74 -0.09
C SER A 102 -9.42 6.28 -0.60
N ASN A 103 -8.37 5.69 -1.17
CA ASN A 103 -8.42 4.30 -1.64
C ASN A 103 -8.51 3.29 -0.48
N TYR A 104 -8.06 3.69 0.72
CA TYR A 104 -8.09 2.83 1.90
C TYR A 104 -9.48 2.63 2.48
N THR A 105 -10.49 3.41 2.12
CA THR A 105 -11.89 3.12 2.51
C THR A 105 -12.30 1.71 2.11
N ASN A 106 -11.99 1.29 0.89
CA ASN A 106 -12.24 -0.08 0.40
C ASN A 106 -11.47 -1.14 1.22
N SER A 107 -10.19 -0.90 1.48
CA SER A 107 -9.33 -1.78 2.28
C SER A 107 -9.80 -1.89 3.74
N ILE A 108 -10.21 -0.78 4.35
CA ILE A 108 -10.71 -0.74 5.73
C ILE A 108 -11.97 -1.57 5.88
N LEU A 109 -12.95 -1.40 4.98
CA LEU A 109 -14.20 -2.17 5.02
C LEU A 109 -13.95 -3.67 4.84
N ALA A 110 -13.06 -4.05 3.91
CA ALA A 110 -12.68 -5.44 3.70
C ALA A 110 -11.96 -6.05 4.92
N ASN A 111 -11.05 -5.30 5.54
CA ASN A 111 -10.35 -5.75 6.74
C ASN A 111 -11.32 -5.89 7.93
N MET A 112 -12.21 -4.93 8.15
CA MET A 112 -13.24 -5.02 9.20
C MET A 112 -14.11 -6.25 9.01
N GLU A 113 -14.61 -6.51 7.80
CA GLU A 113 -15.38 -7.73 7.48
C GLU A 113 -14.63 -9.00 7.86
N ALA A 114 -13.34 -9.09 7.52
CA ALA A 114 -12.51 -10.25 7.83
C ALA A 114 -12.27 -10.40 9.35
N THR A 115 -11.94 -9.30 10.03
CA THR A 115 -11.63 -9.31 11.46
C THR A 115 -12.86 -9.56 12.33
N ASP A 116 -14.02 -9.04 11.96
CA ASP A 116 -15.29 -9.31 12.64
C ASP A 116 -15.67 -10.80 12.60
N GLU A 117 -15.21 -11.54 11.57
CA GLU A 117 -15.37 -12.97 11.45
C GLU A 117 -14.18 -13.79 12.00
N GLY A 118 -13.22 -13.15 12.67
CA GLY A 118 -12.10 -13.78 13.34
C GLY A 118 -10.95 -14.18 12.41
N TYR A 119 -10.85 -13.58 11.23
CA TYR A 119 -9.67 -13.72 10.35
C TYR A 119 -8.66 -12.61 10.64
N ASP A 120 -7.42 -12.82 10.21
CA ASP A 120 -6.33 -11.87 10.46
C ASP A 120 -6.21 -10.82 9.35
N GLU A 121 -6.62 -11.16 8.11
CA GLU A 121 -6.53 -10.28 6.95
C GLU A 121 -7.60 -10.60 5.89
N ALA A 122 -7.91 -9.62 5.04
CA ALA A 122 -8.79 -9.76 3.90
C ALA A 122 -8.02 -9.91 2.58
N LEU A 123 -8.48 -10.81 1.73
CA LEU A 123 -8.06 -10.91 0.33
C LEU A 123 -9.13 -10.29 -0.55
N LEU A 124 -8.76 -9.28 -1.35
CA LEU A 124 -9.67 -8.66 -2.30
C LEU A 124 -9.49 -9.26 -3.69
N LEU A 125 -10.61 -9.43 -4.38
CA LEU A 125 -10.65 -9.78 -5.80
C LEU A 125 -10.88 -8.51 -6.62
N ASP A 126 -10.42 -8.51 -7.87
CA ASP A 126 -10.78 -7.48 -8.84
C ASP A 126 -12.25 -7.62 -9.32
N SER A 127 -12.71 -6.67 -10.14
CA SER A 127 -14.07 -6.68 -10.70
C SER A 127 -14.37 -7.86 -11.64
N SER A 128 -13.36 -8.60 -12.04
CA SER A 128 -13.46 -9.82 -12.87
C SER A 128 -13.34 -11.10 -12.05
N GLY A 129 -13.19 -11.01 -10.72
CA GLY A 129 -13.08 -12.15 -9.80
C GLY A 129 -11.68 -12.74 -9.66
N PHE A 130 -10.65 -12.09 -10.17
CA PHE A 130 -9.25 -12.49 -9.96
C PHE A 130 -8.68 -11.87 -8.70
N VAL A 131 -7.71 -12.55 -8.09
CA VAL A 131 -7.00 -12.06 -6.92
C VAL A 131 -6.30 -10.75 -7.25
N SER A 132 -6.50 -9.75 -6.39
CA SER A 132 -5.87 -8.42 -6.46
C SER A 132 -4.75 -8.29 -5.42
N GLU A 133 -5.10 -8.01 -4.20
CA GLU A 133 -4.15 -7.80 -3.09
C GLU A 133 -4.86 -8.03 -1.74
N GLY A 134 -4.11 -8.02 -0.63
CA GLY A 134 -4.67 -7.90 0.72
C GLY A 134 -5.20 -6.50 0.99
N ALA A 135 -5.82 -6.28 2.15
CA ALA A 135 -6.32 -4.96 2.51
C ALA A 135 -5.18 -3.93 2.64
N GLY A 136 -4.03 -4.33 3.17
CA GLY A 136 -2.84 -3.49 3.32
C GLY A 136 -1.57 -4.03 2.64
N GLU A 137 -1.61 -5.19 1.98
CA GLU A 137 -0.45 -5.92 1.47
C GLU A 137 -0.60 -6.38 0.03
N ASN A 138 0.53 -6.44 -0.67
CA ASN A 138 0.61 -7.20 -1.93
C ASN A 138 0.70 -8.71 -1.63
N ILE A 139 0.20 -9.54 -2.56
CA ILE A 139 0.22 -10.98 -2.42
C ILE A 139 1.18 -11.64 -3.41
N PHE A 140 1.86 -12.68 -2.93
CA PHE A 140 2.70 -13.57 -3.73
C PHE A 140 2.33 -15.02 -3.43
N VAL A 141 2.22 -15.83 -4.45
CA VAL A 141 1.93 -17.26 -4.37
C VAL A 141 3.14 -18.04 -4.87
N VAL A 142 3.69 -18.90 -4.02
CA VAL A 142 4.79 -19.79 -4.42
C VAL A 142 4.21 -21.14 -4.77
N LYS A 143 4.47 -21.59 -6.02
CA LYS A 143 4.02 -22.91 -6.51
C LYS A 143 5.05 -23.48 -7.45
N ASN A 144 5.49 -24.72 -7.21
CA ASN A 144 6.45 -25.45 -8.03
C ASN A 144 7.76 -24.66 -8.27
N GLY A 145 8.26 -23.97 -7.25
CA GLY A 145 9.49 -23.17 -7.32
C GLY A 145 9.38 -21.82 -8.03
N VAL A 146 8.20 -21.46 -8.52
CA VAL A 146 7.93 -20.17 -9.17
C VAL A 146 7.10 -19.27 -8.25
N ILE A 147 7.44 -17.99 -8.21
CA ILE A 147 6.71 -16.96 -7.46
C ILE A 147 5.72 -16.28 -8.43
N TYR A 148 4.45 -16.28 -8.07
CA TYR A 148 3.40 -15.61 -8.84
C TYR A 148 2.84 -14.43 -8.07
N THR A 149 2.53 -13.33 -8.74
CA THR A 149 1.84 -12.18 -8.15
C THR A 149 0.85 -11.59 -9.16
N PRO A 150 -0.28 -11.01 -8.71
CA PRO A 150 -1.19 -10.33 -9.60
C PRO A 150 -0.49 -9.22 -10.38
N ASP A 151 -0.85 -9.06 -11.65
CA ASP A 151 -0.44 -7.88 -12.41
C ASP A 151 -1.21 -6.62 -11.93
N LEU A 152 -0.69 -5.45 -12.22
CA LEU A 152 -1.25 -4.19 -11.71
C LEU A 152 -2.61 -3.85 -12.33
N SER A 153 -3.04 -4.52 -13.40
CA SER A 153 -4.37 -4.35 -13.98
C SER A 153 -5.48 -4.89 -13.09
N ALA A 154 -5.14 -5.78 -12.12
CA ALA A 154 -6.04 -6.24 -11.07
C ALA A 154 -6.37 -5.16 -10.00
N GLY A 155 -5.89 -3.93 -10.17
CA GLY A 155 -6.11 -2.84 -9.21
C GLY A 155 -5.19 -2.85 -7.99
N ALA A 156 -4.23 -3.75 -7.93
CA ALA A 156 -3.23 -3.81 -6.86
C ALA A 156 -2.29 -2.59 -6.90
N LEU A 157 -1.90 -2.10 -5.73
CA LEU A 157 -0.91 -1.04 -5.62
C LEU A 157 0.48 -1.56 -6.00
N ASN A 158 1.24 -0.79 -6.78
CA ASN A 158 2.66 -1.08 -7.00
C ASN A 158 3.48 -0.72 -5.75
N GLY A 159 3.41 -1.58 -4.72
CA GLY A 159 4.02 -1.36 -3.43
C GLY A 159 5.56 -1.37 -3.48
N ILE A 160 6.20 -0.63 -2.57
CA ILE A 160 7.67 -0.64 -2.45
C ILE A 160 8.18 -2.03 -2.07
N THR A 161 7.51 -2.72 -1.14
CA THR A 161 7.84 -4.12 -0.77
C THR A 161 7.68 -5.05 -1.97
N ARG A 162 6.62 -4.88 -2.77
CA ARG A 162 6.43 -5.64 -4.01
C ARG A 162 7.63 -5.46 -4.94
N ASN A 163 8.06 -4.24 -5.18
CA ASN A 163 9.23 -3.96 -6.03
C ASN A 163 10.53 -4.55 -5.44
N THR A 164 10.72 -4.46 -4.13
CA THR A 164 11.86 -5.06 -3.43
C THR A 164 11.92 -6.57 -3.65
N ILE A 165 10.78 -7.27 -3.57
CA ILE A 165 10.70 -8.71 -3.83
C ILE A 165 11.12 -9.05 -5.27
N PHE A 166 10.74 -8.24 -6.26
CA PHE A 166 11.22 -8.45 -7.65
C PHE A 166 12.74 -8.34 -7.76
N HIS A 167 13.36 -7.37 -7.09
CA HIS A 167 14.81 -7.23 -7.08
C HIS A 167 15.49 -8.40 -6.37
N ILE A 168 15.02 -8.79 -5.19
CA ILE A 168 15.56 -9.93 -4.43
C ILE A 168 15.41 -11.22 -5.23
N ALA A 169 14.26 -11.48 -5.83
CA ALA A 169 14.04 -12.67 -6.65
C ALA A 169 15.03 -12.73 -7.81
N LYS A 170 15.26 -11.60 -8.49
CA LYS A 170 16.26 -11.51 -9.56
C LYS A 170 17.67 -11.82 -9.05
N ASP A 171 18.08 -11.23 -7.93
CA ASP A 171 19.42 -11.41 -7.35
C ASP A 171 19.66 -12.86 -6.91
N LEU A 172 18.59 -13.54 -6.47
CA LEU A 172 18.63 -14.95 -6.06
C LEU A 172 18.41 -15.93 -7.22
N GLY A 173 18.19 -15.44 -8.44
CA GLY A 173 17.87 -16.30 -9.59
C GLY A 173 16.52 -17.02 -9.50
N LEU A 174 15.58 -16.49 -8.70
CA LEU A 174 14.24 -17.05 -8.57
C LEU A 174 13.31 -16.51 -9.65
N GLU A 175 12.53 -17.42 -10.24
CA GLU A 175 11.52 -17.03 -11.23
C GLU A 175 10.33 -16.34 -10.56
N ILE A 176 9.97 -15.15 -11.05
CA ILE A 176 8.79 -14.41 -10.62
C ILE A 176 7.94 -13.99 -11.82
N VAL A 177 6.65 -14.34 -11.78
CA VAL A 177 5.71 -14.15 -12.89
C VAL A 177 4.52 -13.31 -12.44
N GLN A 178 4.25 -12.23 -13.17
CA GLN A 178 3.03 -11.45 -13.02
C GLN A 178 1.92 -12.05 -13.88
N LYS A 179 0.80 -12.42 -13.27
CA LYS A 179 -0.35 -12.96 -14.02
C LYS A 179 -1.64 -12.81 -13.21
N ARG A 180 -2.77 -12.98 -13.87
CA ARG A 180 -4.07 -13.15 -13.21
C ARG A 180 -4.09 -14.47 -12.42
N ILE A 181 -4.57 -14.40 -11.19
CA ILE A 181 -4.64 -15.53 -10.26
C ILE A 181 -6.12 -15.72 -9.88
N THR A 182 -6.62 -16.93 -10.04
CA THR A 182 -7.95 -17.32 -9.57
C THR A 182 -7.90 -17.73 -8.10
N ARG A 183 -9.08 -17.79 -7.45
CA ARG A 183 -9.25 -18.34 -6.09
C ARG A 183 -8.81 -19.80 -6.05
#